data_16a71e564c0103705e80b80082ae9570
#
_entry.id   16a71e564c0103705e80b80082ae9570
#
_cell.length_a   1.000
_cell.length_b   1.000
_cell.length_c   1.000
_cell.angle_alpha   90.00
_cell.angle_beta   90.00
_cell.angle_gamma   90.00
#
_symmetry.space_group_name_H-M   'P 1'
#
loop_
_entity.id
_entity.type
_entity.pdbx_description
1 polymer ?
#
loop_
_entity_poly.entity_id
_entity_poly.type
_entity_poly.pdbx_seq_one_letter_code
_entity_poly.pdbx_strand_id
1 'polypeptide(L)'
;LRRLHEAGAGVPVDPDADWPRSMADPAGGTVLCHNDVCPENVVFRDGRAVALIDFDLAAPGRAVWDVAMTARYWVPMLDPTSAAVLHPPGLDVPARLRILADGYGLSPQERAELPAVIEEATASCRAFVAGRVADGDPVYTRALSERGGWQRWDRIEKWLRAHREVFTAALLD
;
A
#
# COMPACT_ATOMS: atom_id res chain seq x y z
N LEU A 1 -7.49 7.05 7.15
CA LEU A 1 -6.15 7.45 6.73
C LEU A 1 -6.06 8.98 6.54
N ARG A 2 -6.89 9.60 5.68
CA ARG A 2 -6.85 11.06 5.46
C ARG A 2 -6.89 11.87 6.77
N ARG A 3 -7.81 11.53 7.68
CA ARG A 3 -7.91 12.21 8.99
C ARG A 3 -6.64 12.08 9.85
N LEU A 4 -5.90 10.98 9.72
CA LEU A 4 -4.59 10.81 10.36
C LEU A 4 -3.58 11.79 9.77
N HIS A 5 -3.49 11.87 8.45
CA HIS A 5 -2.58 12.79 7.76
C HIS A 5 -2.91 14.26 8.07
N GLU A 6 -4.21 14.63 8.07
CA GLU A 6 -4.66 15.98 8.43
C GLU A 6 -4.32 16.32 9.89
N ALA A 7 -4.51 15.39 10.81
CA ALA A 7 -4.17 15.59 12.23
C ALA A 7 -2.66 15.71 12.45
N GLY A 8 -1.86 15.00 11.66
CA GLY A 8 -0.40 15.05 11.68
C GLY A 8 0.21 16.27 10.99
N ALA A 9 -0.54 16.98 10.13
CA ALA A 9 -0.01 18.07 9.30
C ALA A 9 0.57 19.26 10.10
N GLY A 10 0.15 19.43 11.36
CA GLY A 10 0.68 20.46 12.27
C GLY A 10 1.84 20.00 13.16
N VAL A 11 2.19 18.72 13.09
CA VAL A 11 3.28 18.15 13.91
C VAL A 11 4.56 18.20 13.08
N PRO A 12 5.61 18.91 13.52
CA PRO A 12 6.89 18.89 12.81
C PRO A 12 7.43 17.46 12.75
N VAL A 13 7.67 16.98 11.54
CA VAL A 13 8.34 15.71 11.33
C VAL A 13 9.84 16.01 11.30
N ASP A 14 10.58 15.48 12.25
CA ASP A 14 12.03 15.58 12.27
C ASP A 14 12.63 14.66 11.19
N PRO A 15 13.23 15.19 10.11
CA PRO A 15 13.78 14.38 9.06
C PRO A 15 15.04 13.59 9.50
N ASP A 16 15.69 14.02 10.59
CA ASP A 16 16.91 13.41 11.12
C ASP A 16 16.61 12.33 12.18
N ALA A 17 15.33 12.14 12.55
CA ALA A 17 14.95 11.07 13.44
C ALA A 17 15.19 9.69 12.78
N ASP A 18 15.43 8.68 13.62
CA ASP A 18 15.67 7.30 13.16
C ASP A 18 14.36 6.63 12.71
N TRP A 19 13.85 7.07 11.57
CA TRP A 19 12.66 6.52 10.96
C TRP A 19 12.92 5.14 10.32
N PRO A 20 11.97 4.19 10.40
CA PRO A 20 12.02 2.94 9.65
C PRO A 20 12.15 3.22 8.14
N ARG A 21 13.16 2.64 7.49
CA ARG A 21 13.45 2.91 6.07
C ARG A 21 12.87 1.88 5.11
N SER A 22 12.60 0.69 5.61
CA SER A 22 12.27 -0.47 4.78
C SER A 22 10.96 -0.35 3.98
N MET A 23 10.02 0.47 4.45
CA MET A 23 8.73 0.72 3.81
C MET A 23 8.47 2.22 3.58
N ALA A 24 9.46 3.06 3.87
CA ALA A 24 9.38 4.50 3.67
C ALA A 24 9.25 4.86 2.19
N ASP A 25 8.61 6.00 1.92
CA ASP A 25 8.54 6.56 0.57
C ASP A 25 9.95 6.91 0.05
N PRO A 26 10.43 6.30 -1.05
CA PRO A 26 11.75 6.61 -1.58
C PRO A 26 11.89 8.06 -2.08
N ALA A 27 10.78 8.71 -2.42
CA ALA A 27 10.76 10.12 -2.81
C ALA A 27 10.75 11.08 -1.60
N GLY A 28 10.59 10.54 -0.38
CA GLY A 28 10.45 11.35 0.83
C GLY A 28 9.14 12.12 0.90
N GLY A 29 9.05 13.00 1.88
CA GLY A 29 7.87 13.85 2.07
C GLY A 29 7.75 14.34 3.50
N THR A 30 6.65 15.03 3.79
CA THR A 30 6.40 15.66 5.09
C THR A 30 5.17 15.12 5.80
N VAL A 31 4.45 14.20 5.18
CA VAL A 31 3.29 13.53 5.78
C VAL A 31 3.79 12.32 6.56
N LEU A 32 3.36 12.17 7.82
CA LEU A 32 3.60 10.94 8.56
C LEU A 32 2.74 9.83 7.97
N CYS A 33 3.34 9.00 7.14
CA CYS A 33 2.72 7.82 6.52
C CYS A 33 2.73 6.65 7.50
N HIS A 34 1.66 5.88 7.53
CA HIS A 34 1.57 4.66 8.34
C HIS A 34 2.34 3.49 7.70
N ASN A 35 2.33 3.43 6.37
CA ASN A 35 3.00 2.43 5.51
C ASN A 35 2.49 0.99 5.63
N ASP A 36 1.60 0.68 6.56
CA ASP A 36 1.03 -0.67 6.73
C ASP A 36 -0.45 -0.64 7.18
N VAL A 37 -1.30 0.06 6.42
CA VAL A 37 -2.75 0.10 6.67
C VAL A 37 -3.41 -1.20 6.18
N CYS A 38 -2.99 -2.34 6.72
CA CYS A 38 -3.61 -3.63 6.47
C CYS A 38 -4.90 -3.81 7.32
N PRO A 39 -5.79 -4.76 6.98
CA PRO A 39 -7.02 -4.99 7.75
C PRO A 39 -6.77 -5.27 9.24
N GLU A 40 -5.67 -5.93 9.58
CA GLU A 40 -5.26 -6.28 10.94
C GLU A 40 -4.94 -5.03 11.78
N ASN A 41 -4.47 -3.96 11.14
CA ASN A 41 -4.09 -2.70 11.78
C ASN A 41 -5.24 -1.68 11.84
N VAL A 42 -6.44 -2.04 11.38
CA VAL A 42 -7.63 -1.18 11.42
C VAL A 42 -8.61 -1.68 12.49
N VAL A 43 -8.86 -0.87 13.50
CA VAL A 43 -9.85 -1.19 14.54
C VAL A 43 -11.24 -0.76 14.06
N PHE A 44 -12.18 -1.71 14.06
CA PHE A 44 -13.58 -1.46 13.77
C PHE A 44 -14.45 -1.49 15.02
N ARG A 45 -15.42 -0.58 15.08
CA ARG A 45 -16.49 -0.57 16.07
C ARG A 45 -17.80 -0.23 15.35
N ASP A 46 -18.81 -1.07 15.54
CA ASP A 46 -20.14 -0.91 14.91
C ASP A 46 -20.03 -0.74 13.38
N GLY A 47 -19.17 -1.53 12.72
CA GLY A 47 -18.94 -1.48 11.28
C GLY A 47 -18.17 -0.26 10.75
N ARG A 48 -17.62 0.57 11.63
CA ARG A 48 -16.86 1.77 11.27
C ARG A 48 -15.41 1.65 11.71
N ALA A 49 -14.49 2.02 10.83
CA ALA A 49 -13.08 2.18 11.19
C ALA A 49 -12.92 3.34 12.18
N VAL A 50 -12.42 3.07 13.38
CA VAL A 50 -12.31 4.05 14.47
C VAL A 50 -10.88 4.35 14.88
N ALA A 51 -9.93 3.45 14.61
CA ALA A 51 -8.51 3.68 14.89
C ALA A 51 -7.62 2.90 13.93
N LEU A 52 -6.38 3.39 13.80
CA LEU A 52 -5.23 2.66 13.26
C LEU A 52 -4.30 2.34 14.43
N ILE A 53 -3.66 1.18 14.37
CA ILE A 53 -2.68 0.70 15.35
C ILE A 53 -1.44 0.18 14.61
N ASP A 54 -0.38 -0.10 15.33
CA ASP A 54 0.88 -0.65 14.79
C ASP A 54 1.58 0.31 13.83
N PHE A 55 2.19 1.34 14.41
CA PHE A 55 2.95 2.37 13.69
C PHE A 55 4.45 2.05 13.54
N ASP A 56 4.84 0.79 13.71
CA ASP A 56 6.25 0.36 13.69
C ASP A 56 6.95 0.62 12.34
N LEU A 57 6.18 0.77 11.26
CA LEU A 57 6.68 1.11 9.92
C LEU A 57 6.42 2.57 9.53
N ALA A 58 5.89 3.38 10.45
CA ALA A 58 5.57 4.76 10.13
C ALA A 58 6.83 5.58 9.82
N ALA A 59 6.76 6.37 8.77
CA ALA A 59 7.85 7.22 8.32
C ALA A 59 7.32 8.41 7.50
N PRO A 60 8.09 9.50 7.39
CA PRO A 60 7.75 10.61 6.52
C PRO A 60 7.68 10.20 5.05
N GLY A 61 6.66 10.68 4.34
CA GLY A 61 6.47 10.38 2.92
C GLY A 61 5.43 11.31 2.27
N ARG A 62 5.02 10.96 1.05
CA ARG A 62 3.91 11.60 0.35
C ARG A 62 2.59 10.94 0.75
N ALA A 63 1.52 11.69 0.83
CA ALA A 63 0.19 11.14 1.11
C ALA A 63 -0.23 10.05 0.09
N VAL A 64 0.07 10.26 -1.19
CA VAL A 64 -0.20 9.29 -2.27
C VAL A 64 0.56 7.96 -2.08
N TRP A 65 1.72 7.99 -1.45
CA TRP A 65 2.47 6.79 -1.09
C TRP A 65 1.70 5.91 -0.10
N ASP A 66 1.20 6.50 0.99
CA ASP A 66 0.46 5.76 2.01
C ASP A 66 -0.90 5.24 1.48
N VAL A 67 -1.51 5.98 0.54
CA VAL A 67 -2.69 5.49 -0.21
C VAL A 67 -2.31 4.31 -1.10
N ALA A 68 -1.17 4.34 -1.78
CA ALA A 68 -0.67 3.23 -2.59
C ALA A 68 -0.39 1.98 -1.74
N MET A 69 0.24 2.14 -0.58
CA MET A 69 0.45 1.06 0.39
C MET A 69 -0.88 0.46 0.87
N THR A 70 -1.87 1.32 1.16
CA THR A 70 -3.23 0.92 1.54
C THR A 70 -3.94 0.16 0.42
N ALA A 71 -3.80 0.60 -0.84
CA ALA A 71 -4.45 -0.03 -1.99
C ALA A 71 -4.06 -1.51 -2.16
N ARG A 72 -2.85 -1.89 -1.79
CA ARG A 72 -2.38 -3.27 -1.88
C ARG A 72 -3.26 -4.25 -1.09
N TYR A 73 -3.81 -3.82 0.03
CA TYR A 73 -4.66 -4.64 0.91
C TYR A 73 -6.14 -4.47 0.60
N TRP A 74 -6.61 -3.22 0.48
CA TRP A 74 -8.03 -2.90 0.44
C TRP A 74 -8.64 -2.94 -0.98
N VAL A 75 -7.83 -2.76 -2.01
CA VAL A 75 -8.29 -2.83 -3.42
C VAL A 75 -8.09 -4.21 -4.04
N PRO A 76 -7.46 -5.09 -3.48
CA PRO A 76 -6.24 -5.87 -3.61
C PRO A 76 -5.58 -5.75 -4.99
N MET A 77 -4.51 -4.99 -5.04
CA MET A 77 -3.73 -4.75 -6.27
C MET A 77 -2.88 -5.99 -6.61
N LEU A 78 -3.55 -7.06 -7.01
CA LEU A 78 -2.98 -8.38 -7.27
C LEU A 78 -3.41 -8.90 -8.65
N ASP A 79 -2.54 -9.67 -9.30
CA ASP A 79 -2.93 -10.43 -10.47
C ASP A 79 -4.05 -11.44 -10.14
N PRO A 80 -4.89 -11.85 -11.11
CA PRO A 80 -6.06 -12.70 -10.85
C PRO A 80 -5.72 -14.02 -10.12
N THR A 81 -4.57 -14.63 -10.43
CA THR A 81 -4.15 -15.88 -9.78
C THR A 81 -3.80 -15.64 -8.32
N SER A 82 -3.09 -14.57 -8.02
CA SER A 82 -2.72 -14.19 -6.66
C SER A 82 -3.94 -13.71 -5.84
N ALA A 83 -4.87 -13.02 -6.48
CA ALA A 83 -6.11 -12.57 -5.84
C ALA A 83 -7.03 -13.73 -5.47
N ALA A 84 -7.16 -14.76 -6.32
CA ALA A 84 -8.04 -15.91 -6.11
C ALA A 84 -7.75 -16.72 -4.83
N VAL A 85 -6.56 -16.55 -4.23
CA VAL A 85 -6.18 -17.24 -2.99
C VAL A 85 -6.92 -16.69 -1.77
N LEU A 86 -7.17 -15.37 -1.73
CA LEU A 86 -7.67 -14.69 -0.53
C LEU A 86 -8.94 -13.87 -0.78
N HIS A 87 -9.34 -13.68 -2.03
CA HIS A 87 -10.43 -12.80 -2.41
C HIS A 87 -11.46 -13.52 -3.27
N PRO A 88 -12.75 -13.14 -3.20
CA PRO A 88 -13.77 -13.67 -4.08
C PRO A 88 -13.45 -13.33 -5.54
N PRO A 89 -13.90 -14.18 -6.50
CA PRO A 89 -13.70 -13.91 -7.92
C PRO A 89 -14.50 -12.68 -8.38
N GLY A 90 -14.02 -12.03 -9.45
CA GLY A 90 -14.77 -10.96 -10.11
C GLY A 90 -14.70 -9.60 -9.42
N LEU A 91 -13.68 -9.34 -8.61
CA LEU A 91 -13.46 -8.01 -8.05
C LEU A 91 -13.14 -7.01 -9.18
N ASP A 92 -13.91 -5.94 -9.25
CA ASP A 92 -13.63 -4.80 -10.11
C ASP A 92 -12.53 -3.92 -9.45
N VAL A 93 -11.28 -4.25 -9.74
CA VAL A 93 -10.12 -3.57 -9.17
C VAL A 93 -10.07 -2.09 -9.56
N PRO A 94 -10.31 -1.69 -10.83
CA PRO A 94 -10.37 -0.27 -11.22
C PRO A 94 -11.43 0.52 -10.45
N ALA A 95 -12.66 0.00 -10.34
CA ALA A 95 -13.72 0.68 -9.58
C ALA A 95 -13.39 0.79 -8.08
N ARG A 96 -12.80 -0.24 -7.49
CA ARG A 96 -12.37 -0.23 -6.08
C ARG A 96 -11.24 0.78 -5.85
N LEU A 97 -10.31 0.90 -6.79
CA LEU A 97 -9.23 1.88 -6.72
C LEU A 97 -9.78 3.31 -6.78
N ARG A 98 -10.78 3.56 -7.64
CA ARG A 98 -11.49 4.83 -7.67
C ARG A 98 -12.16 5.14 -6.32
N ILE A 99 -12.89 4.18 -5.74
CA ILE A 99 -13.54 4.34 -4.43
C ILE A 99 -12.52 4.71 -3.35
N LEU A 100 -11.34 4.08 -3.35
CA LEU A 100 -10.27 4.41 -2.41
C LEU A 100 -9.76 5.84 -2.62
N ALA A 101 -9.49 6.22 -3.87
CA ALA A 101 -9.01 7.55 -4.24
C ALA A 101 -10.02 8.65 -3.90
N ASP A 102 -11.32 8.42 -4.17
CA ASP A 102 -12.43 9.32 -3.83
C ASP A 102 -12.59 9.45 -2.31
N GLY A 103 -12.58 8.32 -1.60
CA GLY A 103 -12.74 8.29 -0.15
C GLY A 103 -11.57 8.96 0.58
N TYR A 104 -10.37 8.91 0.02
CA TYR A 104 -9.22 9.67 0.50
C TYR A 104 -9.33 11.14 0.07
N GLY A 105 -9.83 11.44 -1.13
CA GLY A 105 -9.90 12.76 -1.74
C GLY A 105 -8.60 13.16 -2.41
N LEU A 106 -8.00 12.24 -3.18
CA LEU A 106 -6.81 12.55 -3.97
C LEU A 106 -7.08 13.63 -5.01
N SER A 107 -6.15 14.55 -5.16
CA SER A 107 -6.14 15.54 -6.23
C SER A 107 -5.99 14.88 -7.61
N PRO A 108 -6.34 15.58 -8.71
CA PRO A 108 -6.14 15.04 -10.06
C PRO A 108 -4.69 14.63 -10.35
N GLN A 109 -3.71 15.37 -9.84
CA GLN A 109 -2.30 15.04 -10.00
C GLN A 109 -1.95 13.75 -9.25
N GLU A 110 -2.35 13.61 -7.99
CA GLU A 110 -2.10 12.41 -7.19
C GLU A 110 -2.80 11.17 -7.79
N ARG A 111 -3.99 11.35 -8.39
CA ARG A 111 -4.69 10.27 -9.12
C ARG A 111 -3.90 9.82 -10.33
N ALA A 112 -3.32 10.73 -11.09
CA ALA A 112 -2.49 10.42 -12.26
C ALA A 112 -1.20 9.66 -11.85
N GLU A 113 -0.62 10.00 -10.70
CA GLU A 113 0.60 9.38 -10.18
C GLU A 113 0.34 8.02 -9.52
N LEU A 114 -0.83 7.82 -8.90
CA LEU A 114 -1.14 6.67 -8.04
C LEU A 114 -0.80 5.30 -8.66
N PRO A 115 -1.09 4.99 -9.93
CA PRO A 115 -0.74 3.69 -10.51
C PRO A 115 0.76 3.40 -10.52
N ALA A 116 1.59 4.41 -10.83
CA ALA A 116 3.05 4.28 -10.78
C ALA A 116 3.55 4.12 -9.34
N VAL A 117 2.99 4.89 -8.40
CA VAL A 117 3.33 4.79 -6.98
C VAL A 117 2.94 3.43 -6.38
N ILE A 118 1.84 2.80 -6.85
CA ILE A 118 1.48 1.43 -6.45
C ILE A 118 2.54 0.41 -6.91
N GLU A 119 3.11 0.59 -8.10
CA GLU A 119 4.20 -0.27 -8.57
C GLU A 119 5.44 -0.11 -7.71
N GLU A 120 5.83 1.13 -7.39
CA GLU A 120 6.95 1.44 -6.49
C GLU A 120 6.72 0.86 -5.09
N ALA A 121 5.53 1.04 -4.51
CA ALA A 121 5.14 0.49 -3.22
C ALA A 121 5.20 -1.04 -3.21
N THR A 122 4.79 -1.69 -4.31
CA THR A 122 4.86 -3.15 -4.45
C THR A 122 6.31 -3.62 -4.49
N ALA A 123 7.19 -2.93 -5.21
CA ALA A 123 8.62 -3.24 -5.26
C ALA A 123 9.29 -3.06 -3.88
N SER A 124 8.94 -2.01 -3.13
CA SER A 124 9.44 -1.78 -1.76
C SER A 124 9.01 -2.90 -0.81
N CYS A 125 7.75 -3.35 -0.90
CA CYS A 125 7.27 -4.46 -0.10
C CYS A 125 7.95 -5.78 -0.47
N ARG A 126 8.22 -6.02 -1.75
CA ARG A 126 9.01 -7.17 -2.19
C ARG A 126 10.42 -7.14 -1.59
N ALA A 127 11.08 -5.98 -1.63
CA ALA A 127 12.41 -5.78 -1.05
C ALA A 127 12.40 -6.00 0.47
N PHE A 128 11.38 -5.49 1.17
CA PHE A 128 11.21 -5.74 2.60
C PHE A 128 11.09 -7.23 2.92
N VAL A 129 10.23 -7.96 2.21
CA VAL A 129 10.09 -9.41 2.39
C VAL A 129 11.41 -10.14 2.07
N ALA A 130 12.14 -9.70 1.03
CA ALA A 130 13.43 -10.28 0.67
C ALA A 130 14.47 -10.08 1.79
N GLY A 131 14.53 -8.90 2.40
CA GLY A 131 15.39 -8.63 3.55
C GLY A 131 15.07 -9.55 4.73
N ARG A 132 13.78 -9.65 5.11
CA ARG A 132 13.34 -10.51 6.22
C ARG A 132 13.68 -11.98 6.00
N VAL A 133 13.52 -12.46 4.75
CA VAL A 133 13.88 -13.83 4.38
C VAL A 133 15.39 -14.05 4.43
N ALA A 134 16.17 -13.07 3.95
CA ALA A 134 17.64 -13.12 4.01
C ALA A 134 18.18 -13.11 5.46
N ASP A 135 17.51 -12.41 6.35
CA ASP A 135 17.79 -12.39 7.80
C ASP A 135 17.35 -13.68 8.51
N GLY A 136 16.75 -14.61 7.78
CA GLY A 136 16.32 -15.91 8.32
C GLY A 136 15.02 -15.86 9.12
N ASP A 137 14.19 -14.82 8.94
CA ASP A 137 12.90 -14.70 9.65
C ASP A 137 11.95 -15.84 9.23
N PRO A 138 11.58 -16.74 10.17
CA PRO A 138 10.79 -17.92 9.83
C PRO A 138 9.35 -17.59 9.41
N VAL A 139 8.80 -16.45 9.90
CA VAL A 139 7.44 -16.02 9.59
C VAL A 139 7.36 -15.62 8.11
N TYR A 140 8.30 -14.79 7.65
CA TYR A 140 8.35 -14.32 6.27
C TYR A 140 8.75 -15.43 5.30
N THR A 141 9.70 -16.30 5.69
CA THR A 141 10.10 -17.45 4.89
C THR A 141 8.93 -18.40 4.64
N ARG A 142 8.18 -18.72 5.69
CA ARG A 142 6.98 -19.56 5.61
C ARG A 142 5.89 -18.90 4.76
N ALA A 143 5.56 -17.63 5.05
CA ALA A 143 4.54 -16.88 4.32
C ALA A 143 4.86 -16.75 2.83
N LEU A 144 6.14 -16.54 2.47
CA LEU A 144 6.57 -16.50 1.08
C LEU A 144 6.31 -17.85 0.39
N SER A 145 6.71 -18.96 1.01
CA SER A 145 6.51 -20.31 0.47
C SER A 145 5.03 -20.64 0.28
N GLU A 146 4.21 -20.43 1.31
CA GLU A 146 2.77 -20.74 1.29
C GLU A 146 1.98 -19.91 0.28
N ARG A 147 2.44 -18.69 -0.03
CA ARG A 147 1.77 -17.76 -0.95
C ARG A 147 2.28 -17.83 -2.39
N GLY A 148 3.09 -18.80 -2.77
CA GLY A 148 3.54 -19.04 -4.16
C GLY A 148 4.88 -18.42 -4.52
N GLY A 149 5.71 -18.13 -3.53
CA GLY A 149 7.12 -17.77 -3.70
C GLY A 149 7.33 -16.44 -4.47
N TRP A 150 8.55 -16.32 -4.99
CA TRP A 150 8.94 -15.12 -5.76
C TRP A 150 8.18 -14.99 -7.08
N GLN A 151 7.76 -16.12 -7.68
CA GLN A 151 6.96 -16.08 -8.91
C GLN A 151 5.62 -15.35 -8.74
N ARG A 152 5.06 -15.37 -7.52
CA ARG A 152 3.87 -14.55 -7.24
C ARG A 152 4.19 -13.06 -7.35
N TRP A 153 5.31 -12.61 -6.82
CA TRP A 153 5.73 -11.22 -6.91
C TRP A 153 5.99 -10.80 -8.37
N ASP A 154 6.65 -11.67 -9.15
CA ASP A 154 6.89 -11.43 -10.58
C ASP A 154 5.57 -11.25 -11.36
N ARG A 155 4.55 -12.09 -11.06
CA ARG A 155 3.22 -11.97 -11.69
C ARG A 155 2.52 -10.68 -11.29
N ILE A 156 2.55 -10.29 -10.02
CA ILE A 156 1.92 -9.07 -9.52
C ILE A 156 2.54 -7.84 -10.21
N GLU A 157 3.86 -7.72 -10.20
CA GLU A 157 4.57 -6.59 -10.82
C GLU A 157 4.32 -6.51 -12.33
N LYS A 158 4.32 -7.64 -13.02
CA LYS A 158 4.00 -7.70 -14.45
C LYS A 158 2.57 -7.28 -14.72
N TRP A 159 1.63 -7.73 -13.91
CA TRP A 159 0.22 -7.39 -14.04
C TRP A 159 -0.04 -5.90 -13.78
N LEU A 160 0.55 -5.32 -12.75
CA LEU A 160 0.44 -3.90 -12.43
C LEU A 160 0.91 -3.04 -13.62
N ARG A 161 2.10 -3.32 -14.15
CA ARG A 161 2.63 -2.62 -15.33
C ARG A 161 1.73 -2.73 -16.55
N ALA A 162 1.20 -3.93 -16.81
CA ALA A 162 0.32 -4.17 -17.96
C ALA A 162 -1.05 -3.48 -17.87
N HIS A 163 -1.50 -3.14 -16.65
CA HIS A 163 -2.82 -2.52 -16.41
C HIS A 163 -2.73 -1.06 -15.97
N ARG A 164 -1.53 -0.45 -15.99
CA ARG A 164 -1.32 0.94 -15.56
C ARG A 164 -2.28 1.92 -16.25
N GLU A 165 -2.45 1.81 -17.56
CA GLU A 165 -3.36 2.67 -18.34
C GLU A 165 -4.83 2.50 -17.91
N VAL A 166 -5.25 1.26 -17.66
CA VAL A 166 -6.62 0.95 -17.19
C VAL A 166 -6.86 1.60 -15.82
N PHE A 167 -5.90 1.52 -14.91
CA PHE A 167 -6.01 2.16 -13.59
C PHE A 167 -5.99 3.68 -13.70
N THR A 168 -5.14 4.23 -14.56
CA THR A 168 -5.08 5.68 -14.79
C THR A 168 -6.41 6.20 -15.35
N ALA A 169 -6.97 5.53 -16.37
CA ALA A 169 -8.28 5.91 -16.90
C ALA A 169 -9.36 5.87 -15.82
N ALA A 170 -9.43 4.78 -15.05
CA ALA A 170 -10.41 4.64 -13.98
C ALA A 170 -10.31 5.72 -12.89
N LEU A 171 -9.16 6.30 -12.67
CA LEU A 171 -8.93 7.34 -11.66
C LEU A 171 -9.21 8.76 -12.16
N LEU A 172 -9.17 8.98 -13.48
CA LEU A 172 -9.31 10.31 -14.09
C LEU A 172 -10.69 10.56 -14.69
N ASP A 173 -11.45 9.48 -15.03
CA ASP A 173 -12.84 9.58 -15.46
C ASP A 173 -13.80 9.87 -14.28
#